data_fc3ee5294ff40404037368cf7a9ba863
#
_entry.id   fc3ee5294ff40404037368cf7a9ba863
#
_cell.length_a   1.000
_cell.length_b   1.000
_cell.length_c   1.000
_cell.angle_alpha   90.00
_cell.angle_beta   90.00
_cell.angle_gamma   90.00
#
_symmetry.space_group_name_H-M   'P 1'
#
loop_
_entity.id
_entity.type
_entity.pdbx_description
1 polymer ?
#
loop_
_entity_poly.entity_id
_entity_poly.type
_entity_poly.pdbx_seq_one_letter_code
_entity_poly.pdbx_strand_id
1 'polypeptide(L)'
;VFRDGNTVIYRLRERPTINAIMFDGNKDIKEEQLNESLAGNRIEVGEPLDKTILKNIENGLTEFYHGVGKYQAEVDVEVTYLPRNRVNLKIKFEEGDAASVRQINIVGNKLFSDEELLKDIESKQDLPWWRFLSSDRYQKQTLQGDIEKINSYYLDRGYLRFNIDSSQVSVSPDKESVYVTLNITEGEKYTISGVKFVGDLIGQDEFIRQILPLKDGQLYNGALVTYTEESIAKLLARFGYANSKVR
;
A
#
# COMPACT_ATOMS: atom_id res chain seq x y z
N VAL A 1 12.55 -4.05 -42.98
CA VAL A 1 12.34 -4.98 -44.10
C VAL A 1 12.09 -4.14 -45.31
N PHE A 2 12.83 -4.35 -46.38
CA PHE A 2 12.66 -3.69 -47.69
C PHE A 2 12.38 -4.74 -48.75
N ARG A 3 11.65 -4.35 -49.79
CA ARG A 3 11.49 -5.16 -50.96
C ARG A 3 12.25 -4.48 -52.13
N ASP A 4 13.14 -5.22 -52.76
CA ASP A 4 13.81 -4.81 -53.96
C ASP A 4 13.47 -5.82 -55.07
N GLY A 5 12.60 -5.42 -55.97
CA GLY A 5 12.04 -6.30 -56.96
C GLY A 5 11.34 -7.53 -56.35
N ASN A 6 11.86 -8.73 -56.59
CA ASN A 6 11.40 -9.99 -56.03
C ASN A 6 12.13 -10.44 -54.74
N THR A 7 13.09 -9.60 -54.26
CA THR A 7 13.90 -9.91 -53.09
C THR A 7 13.38 -9.18 -51.87
N VAL A 8 13.24 -9.90 -50.75
CA VAL A 8 12.92 -9.32 -49.43
C VAL A 8 14.22 -9.20 -48.65
N ILE A 9 14.56 -7.98 -48.28
CA ILE A 9 15.79 -7.68 -47.53
C ILE A 9 15.46 -7.45 -46.08
N TYR A 10 15.98 -8.29 -45.19
CA TYR A 10 15.93 -8.11 -43.74
C TYR A 10 17.23 -7.46 -43.28
N ARG A 11 17.13 -6.25 -42.74
CA ARG A 11 18.28 -5.61 -42.08
C ARG A 11 18.18 -5.92 -40.58
N LEU A 12 19.07 -6.76 -40.09
CA LEU A 12 19.20 -7.09 -38.68
C LEU A 12 20.25 -6.17 -38.03
N ARG A 13 19.94 -5.77 -36.82
CA ARG A 13 20.89 -5.07 -35.96
C ARG A 13 20.93 -5.81 -34.63
N GLU A 14 22.11 -6.31 -34.31
CA GLU A 14 22.34 -7.01 -33.03
C GLU A 14 22.19 -6.03 -31.87
N ARG A 15 21.52 -6.45 -30.81
CA ARG A 15 21.42 -5.70 -29.56
C ARG A 15 22.76 -5.80 -28.81
N PRO A 16 23.25 -4.72 -28.21
CA PRO A 16 24.44 -4.79 -27.40
C PRO A 16 24.21 -5.60 -26.13
N THR A 17 25.24 -6.33 -25.70
CA THR A 17 25.20 -7.13 -24.48
C THR A 17 25.58 -6.28 -23.27
N ILE A 18 24.85 -6.43 -22.18
CA ILE A 18 25.13 -5.75 -20.90
C ILE A 18 26.40 -6.33 -20.29
N ASN A 19 27.41 -5.48 -20.11
CA ASN A 19 28.69 -5.85 -19.53
C ASN A 19 28.77 -5.59 -18.03
N ALA A 20 28.16 -4.52 -17.55
CA ALA A 20 28.07 -4.17 -16.14
C ALA A 20 26.83 -3.31 -15.86
N ILE A 21 26.29 -3.42 -14.64
CA ILE A 21 25.25 -2.56 -14.10
C ILE A 21 25.80 -1.92 -12.85
N MET A 22 25.69 -0.62 -12.73
CA MET A 22 26.19 0.18 -11.61
C MET A 22 25.06 1.05 -11.09
N PHE A 23 24.96 1.17 -9.78
CA PHE A 23 24.00 2.02 -9.08
C PHE A 23 24.73 3.19 -8.43
N ASP A 24 24.09 4.35 -8.42
CA ASP A 24 24.66 5.57 -7.85
C ASP A 24 23.52 6.40 -7.20
N GLY A 25 23.65 6.73 -5.92
CA GLY A 25 22.68 7.55 -5.19
C GLY A 25 21.54 6.80 -4.51
N ASN A 26 21.45 5.49 -4.65
CA ASN A 26 20.43 4.64 -4.01
C ASN A 26 20.74 4.48 -2.51
N LYS A 27 19.99 5.19 -1.66
CA LYS A 27 20.10 5.12 -0.19
C LYS A 27 19.03 4.25 0.45
N ASP A 28 17.80 4.32 -0.08
CA ASP A 28 16.63 3.67 0.49
C ASP A 28 16.42 2.25 -0.05
N ILE A 29 16.92 1.95 -1.25
CA ILE A 29 16.82 0.61 -1.86
C ILE A 29 18.21 -0.02 -1.90
N LYS A 30 18.31 -1.25 -1.40
CA LYS A 30 19.56 -2.01 -1.46
C LYS A 30 19.84 -2.50 -2.88
N GLU A 31 21.12 -2.58 -3.24
CA GLU A 31 21.55 -3.05 -4.56
C GLU A 31 21.04 -4.46 -4.89
N GLU A 32 20.92 -5.34 -3.89
CA GLU A 32 20.40 -6.69 -4.09
C GLU A 32 18.95 -6.65 -4.59
N GLN A 33 18.10 -5.79 -3.97
CA GLN A 33 16.70 -5.65 -4.37
C GLN A 33 16.56 -5.01 -5.76
N LEU A 34 17.43 -4.06 -6.09
CA LEU A 34 17.50 -3.46 -7.43
C LEU A 34 17.88 -4.52 -8.47
N ASN A 35 18.91 -5.31 -8.21
CA ASN A 35 19.33 -6.40 -9.10
C ASN A 35 18.22 -7.43 -9.31
N GLU A 36 17.52 -7.85 -8.25
CA GLU A 36 16.38 -8.78 -8.36
C GLU A 36 15.25 -8.20 -9.23
N SER A 37 14.92 -6.92 -9.05
CA SER A 37 13.91 -6.23 -9.85
C SER A 37 14.30 -6.14 -11.32
N LEU A 38 15.57 -5.86 -11.60
CA LEU A 38 16.12 -5.80 -12.97
C LEU A 38 16.14 -7.18 -13.63
N ALA A 39 16.56 -8.22 -12.89
CA ALA A 39 16.58 -9.61 -13.35
C ALA A 39 15.18 -10.10 -13.74
N GLY A 40 14.16 -9.75 -12.96
CA GLY A 40 12.76 -10.02 -13.31
C GLY A 40 12.32 -9.43 -14.66
N ASN A 41 12.99 -8.39 -15.13
CA ASN A 41 12.79 -7.75 -16.44
C ASN A 41 13.85 -8.15 -17.50
N ARG A 42 14.64 -9.20 -17.24
CA ARG A 42 15.73 -9.68 -18.11
C ARG A 42 16.84 -8.63 -18.34
N ILE A 43 17.11 -7.82 -17.34
CA ILE A 43 18.25 -6.92 -17.35
C ILE A 43 19.30 -7.45 -16.38
N GLU A 44 20.21 -8.24 -16.93
CA GLU A 44 21.32 -8.85 -16.21
C GLU A 44 22.59 -8.74 -17.04
N VAL A 45 23.72 -8.87 -16.36
CA VAL A 45 25.03 -8.95 -17.05
C VAL A 45 25.05 -10.17 -17.94
N GLY A 46 25.39 -9.96 -19.21
CA GLY A 46 25.40 -11.00 -20.23
C GLY A 46 24.17 -11.02 -21.15
N GLU A 47 23.06 -10.40 -20.74
CA GLU A 47 21.84 -10.33 -21.55
C GLU A 47 21.88 -9.21 -22.60
N PRO A 48 21.15 -9.35 -23.71
CA PRO A 48 21.04 -8.30 -24.73
C PRO A 48 20.17 -7.15 -24.25
N LEU A 49 20.68 -5.92 -24.35
CA LEU A 49 19.96 -4.72 -23.94
C LEU A 49 18.79 -4.39 -24.87
N ASP A 50 17.60 -4.28 -24.32
CA ASP A 50 16.44 -3.67 -24.96
C ASP A 50 16.21 -2.25 -24.43
N LYS A 51 16.36 -1.24 -25.28
CA LYS A 51 16.18 0.17 -24.90
C LYS A 51 14.77 0.50 -24.41
N THR A 52 13.76 -0.23 -24.90
CA THR A 52 12.35 -0.03 -24.48
C THR A 52 12.16 -0.41 -23.02
N ILE A 53 12.87 -1.45 -22.58
CA ILE A 53 12.81 -1.92 -21.19
C ILE A 53 13.45 -0.91 -20.23
N LEU A 54 14.51 -0.21 -20.65
CA LEU A 54 15.16 0.81 -19.81
C LEU A 54 14.19 1.90 -19.37
N LYS A 55 13.38 2.42 -20.30
CA LYS A 55 12.40 3.45 -19.96
C LYS A 55 11.32 2.95 -18.98
N ASN A 56 10.91 1.69 -19.14
CA ASN A 56 9.97 1.07 -18.21
C ASN A 56 10.58 0.94 -16.81
N ILE A 57 11.88 0.66 -16.70
CA ILE A 57 12.59 0.58 -15.43
C ILE A 57 12.69 1.95 -14.77
N GLU A 58 13.12 2.97 -15.51
CA GLU A 58 13.15 4.35 -14.99
C GLU A 58 11.80 4.73 -14.40
N ASN A 59 10.72 4.52 -15.18
CA ASN A 59 9.37 4.82 -14.72
C ASN A 59 8.96 3.96 -13.49
N GLY A 60 9.23 2.65 -13.53
CA GLY A 60 8.86 1.73 -12.43
C GLY A 60 9.59 2.04 -11.13
N LEU A 61 10.89 2.38 -11.21
CA LEU A 61 11.68 2.80 -10.05
C LEU A 61 11.22 4.18 -9.54
N THR A 62 10.92 5.11 -10.43
CA THR A 62 10.36 6.42 -10.04
C THR A 62 9.00 6.25 -9.35
N GLU A 63 8.11 5.41 -9.89
CA GLU A 63 6.82 5.10 -9.27
C GLU A 63 6.98 4.41 -7.90
N PHE A 64 7.99 3.56 -7.74
CA PHE A 64 8.31 2.98 -6.43
C PHE A 64 8.63 4.08 -5.41
N TYR A 65 9.50 5.03 -5.75
CA TYR A 65 9.82 6.17 -4.87
C TYR A 65 8.61 7.04 -4.58
N HIS A 66 7.76 7.31 -5.57
CA HIS A 66 6.49 8.01 -5.36
C HIS A 66 5.56 7.25 -4.41
N GLY A 67 5.55 5.91 -4.49
CA GLY A 67 4.77 5.05 -3.58
C GLY A 67 5.19 5.14 -2.12
N VAL A 68 6.46 5.48 -1.86
CA VAL A 68 6.99 5.71 -0.50
C VAL A 68 7.07 7.21 -0.15
N GLY A 69 6.39 8.06 -0.94
CA GLY A 69 6.23 9.49 -0.67
C GLY A 69 7.34 10.39 -1.18
N LYS A 70 8.33 9.87 -1.88
CA LYS A 70 9.44 10.65 -2.45
C LYS A 70 9.08 11.15 -3.86
N TYR A 71 8.21 12.14 -3.94
CA TYR A 71 7.69 12.68 -5.22
C TYR A 71 8.72 13.49 -6.02
N GLN A 72 9.82 13.90 -5.39
CA GLN A 72 10.95 14.56 -6.04
C GLN A 72 11.93 13.56 -6.67
N ALA A 73 11.78 12.26 -6.39
CA ALA A 73 12.70 11.26 -6.89
C ALA A 73 12.78 11.24 -8.42
N GLU A 74 14.00 11.23 -8.92
CA GLU A 74 14.32 11.08 -10.33
C GLU A 74 15.28 9.90 -10.51
N VAL A 75 14.99 9.07 -11.51
CA VAL A 75 15.82 7.92 -11.86
C VAL A 75 16.22 8.07 -13.34
N ASP A 76 17.52 8.07 -13.60
CA ASP A 76 18.08 8.18 -14.94
C ASP A 76 18.99 6.97 -15.24
N VAL A 77 18.91 6.45 -16.47
CA VAL A 77 19.75 5.33 -16.91
C VAL A 77 20.71 5.76 -18.02
N GLU A 78 21.96 5.91 -17.65
CA GLU A 78 23.04 6.19 -18.60
C GLU A 78 23.57 4.90 -19.23
N VAL A 79 23.64 4.89 -20.56
CA VAL A 79 24.15 3.77 -21.33
C VAL A 79 25.51 4.14 -21.96
N THR A 80 26.58 3.52 -21.50
CA THR A 80 27.93 3.69 -22.07
C THR A 80 28.25 2.54 -23.02
N TYR A 81 28.48 2.86 -24.30
CA TYR A 81 28.83 1.88 -25.32
C TYR A 81 30.31 1.51 -25.27
N LEU A 82 30.58 0.21 -25.31
CA LEU A 82 31.92 -0.37 -25.26
C LEU A 82 32.25 -1.11 -26.58
N PRO A 83 33.54 -1.40 -26.85
CA PRO A 83 33.95 -2.26 -27.95
C PRO A 83 33.26 -3.65 -27.89
N ARG A 84 33.15 -4.32 -29.06
CA ARG A 84 32.54 -5.65 -29.23
C ARG A 84 31.06 -5.67 -28.89
N ASN A 85 30.31 -4.64 -29.28
CA ASN A 85 28.85 -4.52 -29.11
C ASN A 85 28.38 -4.77 -27.65
N ARG A 86 29.09 -4.18 -26.67
CA ARG A 86 28.78 -4.24 -25.25
C ARG A 86 28.37 -2.88 -24.70
N VAL A 87 27.66 -2.87 -23.59
CA VAL A 87 27.27 -1.65 -22.87
C VAL A 87 27.44 -1.80 -21.38
N ASN A 88 27.78 -0.71 -20.70
CA ASN A 88 27.58 -0.55 -19.26
C ASN A 88 26.34 0.30 -19.03
N LEU A 89 25.56 -0.09 -18.05
CA LEU A 89 24.42 0.67 -17.53
C LEU A 89 24.83 1.32 -16.22
N LYS A 90 24.59 2.61 -16.09
CA LYS A 90 24.71 3.32 -14.82
C LYS A 90 23.33 3.91 -14.48
N ILE A 91 22.72 3.41 -13.40
CA ILE A 91 21.43 3.86 -12.92
C ILE A 91 21.70 4.87 -11.80
N LYS A 92 21.30 6.11 -12.03
CA LYS A 92 21.45 7.21 -11.08
C LYS A 92 20.13 7.48 -10.39
N PHE A 93 20.19 7.67 -9.08
CA PHE A 93 19.05 7.98 -8.23
C PHE A 93 19.25 9.33 -7.56
N GLU A 94 18.34 10.24 -7.83
CA GLU A 94 18.17 11.47 -7.05
C GLU A 94 16.90 11.28 -6.24
N GLU A 95 17.04 10.72 -5.02
CA GLU A 95 15.87 10.26 -4.25
C GLU A 95 15.02 11.39 -3.70
N GLY A 96 15.62 12.54 -3.39
CA GLY A 96 14.93 13.62 -2.70
C GLY A 96 14.46 13.26 -1.28
N ASP A 97 13.73 14.15 -0.66
CA ASP A 97 13.09 13.90 0.63
C ASP A 97 11.66 13.38 0.46
N ALA A 98 11.18 12.63 1.46
CA ALA A 98 9.78 12.21 1.45
C ALA A 98 8.88 13.39 1.83
N ALA A 99 7.79 13.56 1.07
CA ALA A 99 6.79 14.56 1.37
C ALA A 99 6.09 14.29 2.71
N SER A 100 5.76 15.35 3.43
CA SER A 100 5.01 15.27 4.68
C SER A 100 3.51 15.43 4.45
N VAL A 101 2.68 14.79 5.29
CA VAL A 101 1.23 15.03 5.26
C VAL A 101 0.93 16.38 5.88
N ARG A 102 0.54 17.35 5.06
CA ARG A 102 0.23 18.72 5.50
C ARG A 102 -1.16 18.82 6.09
N GLN A 103 -2.13 18.14 5.48
CA GLN A 103 -3.52 18.20 5.90
C GLN A 103 -4.29 16.96 5.49
N ILE A 104 -5.18 16.52 6.37
CA ILE A 104 -6.18 15.49 6.09
C ILE A 104 -7.55 16.15 6.29
N ASN A 105 -8.35 16.19 5.23
CA ASN A 105 -9.72 16.68 5.24
C ASN A 105 -10.68 15.51 5.19
N ILE A 106 -11.68 15.51 6.06
CA ILE A 106 -12.77 14.55 6.02
C ILE A 106 -14.04 15.29 5.58
N VAL A 107 -14.71 14.78 4.57
CA VAL A 107 -15.92 15.38 4.00
C VAL A 107 -17.06 14.39 4.16
N GLY A 108 -18.16 14.86 4.74
CA GLY A 108 -19.37 14.04 4.99
C GLY A 108 -19.55 13.65 6.46
N ASN A 109 -18.55 13.87 7.32
CA ASN A 109 -18.65 13.69 8.76
C ASN A 109 -19.54 14.78 9.39
N LYS A 110 -20.65 14.36 9.97
CA LYS A 110 -21.60 15.23 10.66
C LYS A 110 -21.74 14.88 12.14
N LEU A 111 -21.42 13.64 12.48
CA LEU A 111 -21.61 13.06 13.81
C LEU A 111 -20.36 13.19 14.69
N PHE A 112 -19.19 13.15 14.09
CA PHE A 112 -17.90 13.26 14.77
C PHE A 112 -17.05 14.33 14.11
N SER A 113 -16.30 15.07 14.90
CA SER A 113 -15.40 16.12 14.40
C SER A 113 -14.15 15.51 13.75
N ASP A 114 -13.50 16.27 12.86
CA ASP A 114 -12.22 15.89 12.29
C ASP A 114 -11.19 15.61 13.37
N GLU A 115 -11.17 16.43 14.45
CA GLU A 115 -10.26 16.26 15.57
C GLU A 115 -10.44 14.90 16.28
N GLU A 116 -11.68 14.44 16.46
CA GLU A 116 -11.98 13.12 17.06
C GLU A 116 -11.54 11.99 16.14
N LEU A 117 -11.83 12.10 14.84
CA LEU A 117 -11.51 11.06 13.85
C LEU A 117 -10.00 10.95 13.59
N LEU A 118 -9.29 12.08 13.67
CA LEU A 118 -7.84 12.14 13.40
C LEU A 118 -6.97 11.94 14.65
N LYS A 119 -7.58 11.78 15.83
CA LYS A 119 -6.84 11.70 17.10
C LYS A 119 -5.80 10.59 17.15
N ASP A 120 -6.12 9.42 16.62
CA ASP A 120 -5.29 8.23 16.67
C ASP A 120 -4.64 7.89 15.32
N ILE A 121 -4.65 8.86 14.37
CA ILE A 121 -4.07 8.69 13.05
C ILE A 121 -2.55 8.91 13.11
N GLU A 122 -1.81 8.00 12.48
CA GLU A 122 -0.35 8.05 12.42
C GLU A 122 0.16 9.08 11.40
N SER A 123 -0.56 9.28 10.30
CA SER A 123 -0.30 10.33 9.31
C SER A 123 -0.73 11.69 9.84
N LYS A 124 -0.08 12.21 10.88
CA LYS A 124 -0.52 13.43 11.57
C LYS A 124 -0.19 14.69 10.80
N GLN A 125 -1.12 15.64 10.93
CA GLN A 125 -0.91 17.05 10.58
C GLN A 125 0.03 17.73 11.58
N ASP A 126 0.80 18.70 11.12
CA ASP A 126 1.65 19.62 11.85
C ASP A 126 1.93 19.25 13.33
N LEU A 127 2.94 18.44 13.57
CA LEU A 127 3.43 18.18 14.93
C LEU A 127 4.28 19.36 15.42
N PRO A 128 4.25 19.67 16.73
CA PRO A 128 5.12 20.68 17.31
C PRO A 128 6.59 20.40 17.00
N TRP A 129 7.38 21.45 16.78
CA TRP A 129 8.78 21.41 16.33
C TRP A 129 9.74 20.46 17.09
N TRP A 130 9.42 20.06 18.33
CA TRP A 130 10.23 19.11 19.10
C TRP A 130 9.98 17.62 18.74
N ARG A 131 9.04 17.34 17.86
CA ARG A 131 8.71 15.99 17.40
C ARG A 131 9.29 15.64 16.03
N PHE A 132 10.25 16.41 15.55
CA PHE A 132 10.97 16.19 14.28
C PHE A 132 11.71 14.83 14.16
N LEU A 133 11.67 14.00 15.20
CA LEU A 133 12.32 12.68 15.19
C LEU A 133 11.37 11.52 14.85
N SER A 134 10.08 11.76 14.69
CA SER A 134 9.14 10.73 14.22
C SER A 134 8.85 11.00 12.75
N SER A 135 9.00 9.99 11.91
CA SER A 135 8.87 10.05 10.46
C SER A 135 7.45 10.40 10.04
N ASP A 136 7.11 11.68 9.92
CA ASP A 136 5.85 12.19 9.37
C ASP A 136 5.81 12.06 7.82
N ARG A 137 6.64 11.16 7.30
CA ARG A 137 6.74 10.88 5.88
C ARG A 137 5.47 10.22 5.39
N TYR A 138 4.89 10.79 4.34
CA TYR A 138 3.77 10.15 3.66
C TYR A 138 4.20 8.75 3.20
N GLN A 139 3.45 7.75 3.61
CA GLN A 139 3.55 6.39 3.10
C GLN A 139 2.15 5.91 2.76
N LYS A 140 1.95 5.41 1.56
CA LYS A 140 0.66 4.89 1.11
C LYS A 140 0.13 3.78 2.02
N GLN A 141 1.01 2.97 2.59
CA GLN A 141 0.66 1.91 3.54
C GLN A 141 0.18 2.47 4.89
N THR A 142 0.80 3.53 5.40
CA THR A 142 0.39 4.20 6.63
C THR A 142 -0.99 4.83 6.45
N LEU A 143 -1.24 5.51 5.32
CA LEU A 143 -2.56 6.05 5.00
C LEU A 143 -3.63 4.96 4.94
N GLN A 144 -3.33 3.79 4.38
CA GLN A 144 -4.25 2.65 4.36
C GLN A 144 -4.61 2.21 5.78
N GLY A 145 -3.61 2.10 6.67
CA GLY A 145 -3.84 1.78 8.10
C GLY A 145 -4.67 2.83 8.81
N ASP A 146 -4.47 4.10 8.50
CA ASP A 146 -5.26 5.21 9.08
C ASP A 146 -6.69 5.21 8.58
N ILE A 147 -6.93 4.88 7.32
CA ILE A 147 -8.26 4.66 6.74
C ILE A 147 -9.00 3.54 7.49
N GLU A 148 -8.33 2.43 7.78
CA GLU A 148 -8.90 1.33 8.55
C GLU A 148 -9.21 1.73 10.00
N LYS A 149 -8.43 2.61 10.63
CA LYS A 149 -8.73 3.15 11.96
C LYS A 149 -10.01 3.97 11.96
N ILE A 150 -10.22 4.83 10.95
CA ILE A 150 -11.48 5.60 10.80
C ILE A 150 -12.65 4.65 10.61
N ASN A 151 -12.51 3.63 9.76
CA ASN A 151 -13.53 2.62 9.54
C ASN A 151 -13.91 1.91 10.86
N SER A 152 -12.92 1.42 11.60
CA SER A 152 -13.11 0.78 12.91
C SER A 152 -13.76 1.73 13.91
N TYR A 153 -13.40 3.02 13.92
CA TYR A 153 -13.99 4.01 14.82
C TYR A 153 -15.50 4.11 14.66
N TYR A 154 -16.00 4.10 13.42
CA TYR A 154 -17.45 4.12 13.13
C TYR A 154 -18.11 2.78 13.43
N LEU A 155 -17.51 1.67 13.00
CA LEU A 155 -18.04 0.31 13.24
C LEU A 155 -18.20 0.02 14.74
N ASP A 156 -17.23 0.45 15.56
CA ASP A 156 -17.27 0.23 17.01
C ASP A 156 -18.35 1.07 17.71
N ARG A 157 -18.91 2.06 17.02
CA ARG A 157 -19.97 2.94 17.50
C ARG A 157 -21.34 2.68 16.88
N GLY A 158 -21.48 1.56 16.18
CA GLY A 158 -22.76 1.10 15.64
C GLY A 158 -23.04 1.50 14.20
N TYR A 159 -22.13 2.16 13.51
CA TYR A 159 -22.34 2.61 12.13
C TYR A 159 -21.90 1.54 11.12
N LEU A 160 -22.66 0.44 11.09
CA LEU A 160 -22.34 -0.75 10.27
C LEU A 160 -22.27 -0.45 8.77
N ARG A 161 -22.97 0.56 8.29
CA ARG A 161 -22.97 0.99 6.88
C ARG A 161 -22.06 2.18 6.62
N PHE A 162 -21.14 2.46 7.53
CA PHE A 162 -20.08 3.44 7.25
C PHE A 162 -19.30 3.02 6.01
N ASN A 163 -19.00 3.99 5.16
CA ASN A 163 -18.21 3.77 3.96
C ASN A 163 -17.32 4.97 3.66
N ILE A 164 -16.12 4.71 3.20
CA ILE A 164 -15.25 5.72 2.61
C ILE A 164 -15.46 5.65 1.10
N ASP A 165 -16.19 6.63 0.58
CA ASP A 165 -16.63 6.66 -0.82
C ASP A 165 -15.46 6.92 -1.77
N SER A 166 -14.51 7.77 -1.35
CA SER A 166 -13.28 8.02 -2.09
C SER A 166 -12.18 8.59 -1.20
N SER A 167 -10.93 8.30 -1.57
CA SER A 167 -9.74 8.94 -1.03
C SER A 167 -8.98 9.62 -2.16
N GLN A 168 -8.67 10.90 -1.99
CA GLN A 168 -7.90 11.69 -2.94
C GLN A 168 -6.64 12.20 -2.28
N VAL A 169 -5.51 12.03 -2.97
CA VAL A 169 -4.20 12.49 -2.52
C VAL A 169 -3.71 13.52 -3.54
N SER A 170 -3.40 14.71 -3.07
CA SER A 170 -2.84 15.79 -3.87
C SER A 170 -1.47 16.16 -3.35
N VAL A 171 -0.51 16.33 -4.25
CA VAL A 171 0.86 16.73 -3.94
C VAL A 171 1.02 18.21 -4.24
N SER A 172 1.70 18.94 -3.37
CA SER A 172 2.02 20.36 -3.59
C SER A 172 2.95 20.53 -4.80
N PRO A 173 2.97 21.73 -5.43
CA PRO A 173 3.82 21.99 -6.60
C PRO A 173 5.31 21.81 -6.34
N ASP A 174 5.79 22.04 -5.12
CA ASP A 174 7.16 21.82 -4.66
C ASP A 174 7.47 20.35 -4.36
N LYS A 175 6.42 19.49 -4.37
CA LYS A 175 6.50 18.06 -4.07
C LYS A 175 6.93 17.70 -2.62
N GLU A 176 6.86 18.66 -1.71
CA GLU A 176 7.27 18.49 -0.29
C GLU A 176 6.10 18.17 0.63
N SER A 177 4.87 18.47 0.18
CA SER A 177 3.66 18.34 1.00
C SER A 177 2.59 17.52 0.30
N VAL A 178 1.84 16.76 1.09
CA VAL A 178 0.71 15.95 0.65
C VAL A 178 -0.56 16.40 1.37
N TYR A 179 -1.64 16.53 0.63
CA TYR A 179 -2.99 16.80 1.11
C TYR A 179 -3.86 15.60 0.82
N VAL A 180 -4.55 15.09 1.83
CA VAL A 180 -5.45 13.95 1.72
C VAL A 180 -6.88 14.43 1.93
N THR A 181 -7.82 14.01 1.06
CA THR A 181 -9.24 14.26 1.22
C THR A 181 -9.97 12.92 1.23
N LEU A 182 -10.69 12.64 2.31
CA LEU A 182 -11.54 11.46 2.47
C LEU A 182 -12.99 11.87 2.37
N ASN A 183 -13.72 11.37 1.37
CA ASN A 183 -15.17 11.53 1.30
C ASN A 183 -15.82 10.31 1.95
N ILE A 184 -16.69 10.52 2.93
CA ILE A 184 -17.30 9.46 3.73
C ILE A 184 -18.82 9.56 3.73
N THR A 185 -19.45 8.40 3.93
CA THR A 185 -20.87 8.26 4.25
C THR A 185 -21.00 7.56 5.59
N GLU A 186 -21.53 8.25 6.60
CA GLU A 186 -21.58 7.74 7.99
C GLU A 186 -22.60 6.62 8.20
N GLY A 187 -23.73 6.69 7.48
CA GLY A 187 -24.84 5.75 7.64
C GLY A 187 -25.64 5.95 8.93
N GLU A 188 -26.44 4.96 9.29
CA GLU A 188 -27.28 4.96 10.49
C GLU A 188 -26.70 4.04 11.57
N LYS A 189 -27.12 4.24 12.82
CA LYS A 189 -26.78 3.35 13.93
C LYS A 189 -27.59 2.07 13.89
N TYR A 190 -26.91 0.95 14.11
CA TYR A 190 -27.50 -0.38 14.17
C TYR A 190 -27.35 -0.99 15.56
N THR A 191 -28.38 -1.74 15.97
CA THR A 191 -28.35 -2.57 17.16
C THR A 191 -28.46 -4.05 16.78
N ILE A 192 -27.92 -4.91 17.62
CA ILE A 192 -27.99 -6.37 17.46
C ILE A 192 -29.40 -6.83 17.77
N SER A 193 -30.10 -7.46 16.83
CA SER A 193 -31.44 -8.02 17.02
C SER A 193 -31.40 -9.46 17.50
N GLY A 194 -30.27 -10.12 17.47
CA GLY A 194 -30.07 -11.50 17.93
C GLY A 194 -28.81 -12.13 17.35
N VAL A 195 -28.35 -13.19 17.98
CA VAL A 195 -27.19 -13.99 17.52
C VAL A 195 -27.67 -15.39 17.18
N LYS A 196 -27.42 -15.80 15.93
CA LYS A 196 -27.71 -17.15 15.43
C LYS A 196 -26.45 -17.85 15.04
N PHE A 197 -26.24 -19.05 15.58
CA PHE A 197 -25.16 -19.92 15.14
C PHE A 197 -25.59 -20.78 13.97
N VAL A 198 -24.71 -20.95 13.01
CA VAL A 198 -24.90 -21.82 11.85
C VAL A 198 -23.60 -22.64 11.68
N GLY A 199 -23.74 -23.95 11.59
CA GLY A 199 -22.62 -24.87 11.51
C GLY A 199 -22.53 -25.81 12.71
N ASP A 200 -21.45 -26.58 12.78
CA ASP A 200 -21.21 -27.55 13.87
C ASP A 200 -20.38 -26.88 14.97
N LEU A 201 -20.98 -26.68 16.12
CA LEU A 201 -20.32 -26.15 17.32
C LEU A 201 -19.83 -27.28 18.25
N ILE A 202 -19.78 -28.53 17.77
CA ILE A 202 -19.30 -29.71 18.52
C ILE A 202 -19.98 -29.87 19.88
N GLY A 203 -21.29 -29.57 19.93
CA GLY A 203 -22.07 -29.66 21.15
C GLY A 203 -21.77 -28.61 22.23
N GLN A 204 -21.04 -27.54 21.86
CA GLN A 204 -20.71 -26.45 22.79
C GLN A 204 -21.64 -25.24 22.68
N ASP A 205 -22.78 -25.38 22.04
CA ASP A 205 -23.71 -24.28 21.75
C ASP A 205 -24.14 -23.50 23.01
N GLU A 206 -24.50 -24.21 24.06
CA GLU A 206 -24.93 -23.58 25.31
C GLU A 206 -23.81 -22.84 26.03
N PHE A 207 -22.64 -23.44 26.06
CA PHE A 207 -21.44 -22.82 26.63
C PHE A 207 -21.03 -21.58 25.87
N ILE A 208 -21.00 -21.64 24.52
CA ILE A 208 -20.69 -20.50 23.66
C ILE A 208 -21.70 -19.38 23.90
N ARG A 209 -23.00 -19.67 23.96
CA ARG A 209 -24.04 -18.66 24.27
C ARG A 209 -23.81 -17.95 25.60
N GLN A 210 -23.38 -18.66 26.62
CA GLN A 210 -23.12 -18.09 27.94
C GLN A 210 -21.93 -17.14 27.99
N ILE A 211 -20.89 -17.44 27.22
CA ILE A 211 -19.65 -16.64 27.18
C ILE A 211 -19.67 -15.49 26.16
N LEU A 212 -20.70 -15.47 25.30
CA LEU A 212 -20.82 -14.42 24.28
C LEU A 212 -21.03 -13.04 24.92
N PRO A 213 -20.21 -12.08 24.58
CA PRO A 213 -20.36 -10.70 25.04
C PRO A 213 -21.46 -9.95 24.28
N LEU A 214 -22.03 -10.53 23.20
CA LEU A 214 -23.04 -9.92 22.34
C LEU A 214 -24.44 -10.16 22.95
N LYS A 215 -25.22 -9.10 23.11
CA LYS A 215 -26.57 -9.15 23.66
C LYS A 215 -27.58 -8.53 22.70
N ASP A 216 -28.82 -9.06 22.73
CA ASP A 216 -29.94 -8.50 21.98
C ASP A 216 -30.23 -7.07 22.45
N GLY A 217 -30.50 -6.18 21.50
CA GLY A 217 -30.73 -4.75 21.77
C GLY A 217 -29.46 -3.93 21.99
N GLN A 218 -28.30 -4.56 22.10
CA GLN A 218 -27.02 -3.86 22.24
C GLN A 218 -26.65 -3.12 20.96
N LEU A 219 -26.01 -1.97 21.12
CA LEU A 219 -25.43 -1.27 19.99
C LEU A 219 -24.40 -2.17 19.28
N TYR A 220 -24.44 -2.22 17.94
CA TYR A 220 -23.42 -2.92 17.17
C TYR A 220 -22.04 -2.37 17.50
N ASN A 221 -21.07 -3.25 17.65
CA ASN A 221 -19.67 -2.90 17.89
C ASN A 221 -18.77 -3.87 17.15
N GLY A 222 -18.02 -3.35 16.17
CA GLY A 222 -17.17 -4.17 15.29
C GLY A 222 -16.06 -4.91 16.02
N ALA A 223 -15.38 -4.23 16.96
CA ALA A 223 -14.33 -4.85 17.77
C ALA A 223 -14.89 -6.00 18.63
N LEU A 224 -16.09 -5.84 19.18
CA LEU A 224 -16.73 -6.89 19.98
C LEU A 224 -17.13 -8.10 19.13
N VAL A 225 -17.58 -7.88 17.90
CA VAL A 225 -17.88 -8.97 16.95
C VAL A 225 -16.60 -9.73 16.61
N THR A 226 -15.55 -9.04 16.22
CA THR A 226 -14.24 -9.67 15.89
C THR A 226 -13.68 -10.42 17.10
N TYR A 227 -13.73 -9.84 18.31
CA TYR A 227 -13.32 -10.52 19.53
C TYR A 227 -14.13 -11.80 19.78
N THR A 228 -15.42 -11.77 19.48
CA THR A 228 -16.30 -12.94 19.63
C THR A 228 -15.91 -14.05 18.66
N GLU A 229 -15.71 -13.72 17.39
CA GLU A 229 -15.29 -14.67 16.37
C GLU A 229 -13.95 -15.33 16.73
N GLU A 230 -12.96 -14.54 17.15
CA GLU A 230 -11.67 -15.05 17.61
C GLU A 230 -11.79 -15.93 18.86
N SER A 231 -12.65 -15.55 19.80
CA SER A 231 -12.84 -16.30 21.04
C SER A 231 -13.46 -17.66 20.77
N ILE A 232 -14.44 -17.72 19.86
CA ILE A 232 -15.03 -18.99 19.42
C ILE A 232 -13.99 -19.83 18.68
N ALA A 233 -13.23 -19.25 17.75
CA ALA A 233 -12.18 -19.97 17.04
C ALA A 233 -11.11 -20.56 17.99
N LYS A 234 -10.66 -19.77 18.99
CA LYS A 234 -9.73 -20.22 20.03
C LYS A 234 -10.33 -21.34 20.90
N LEU A 235 -11.61 -21.26 21.21
CA LEU A 235 -12.30 -22.32 21.95
C LEU A 235 -12.34 -23.62 21.14
N LEU A 236 -12.76 -23.56 19.88
CA LEU A 236 -12.80 -24.73 18.98
C LEU A 236 -11.41 -25.35 18.79
N ALA A 237 -10.36 -24.52 18.69
CA ALA A 237 -8.99 -24.99 18.61
C ALA A 237 -8.55 -25.82 19.83
N ARG A 238 -9.02 -25.49 21.04
CA ARG A 238 -8.77 -26.28 22.27
C ARG A 238 -9.40 -27.69 22.23
N PHE A 239 -10.47 -27.84 21.45
CA PHE A 239 -11.11 -29.13 21.19
C PHE A 239 -10.53 -29.88 19.98
N GLY A 240 -9.42 -29.40 19.43
CA GLY A 240 -8.70 -30.04 18.32
C GLY A 240 -9.07 -29.51 16.93
N TYR A 241 -9.93 -28.50 16.83
CA TYR A 241 -10.36 -27.90 15.56
C TYR A 241 -9.54 -26.62 15.23
N ALA A 242 -8.24 -26.80 15.06
CA ALA A 242 -7.30 -25.68 14.89
C ALA A 242 -7.54 -24.81 13.64
N ASN A 243 -8.23 -25.31 12.62
CA ASN A 243 -8.50 -24.60 11.36
C ASN A 243 -9.98 -24.18 11.24
N SER A 244 -10.70 -24.02 12.34
CA SER A 244 -12.08 -23.54 12.33
C SER A 244 -12.13 -22.09 11.83
N LYS A 245 -13.00 -21.82 10.86
CA LYS A 245 -13.31 -20.45 10.40
C LYS A 245 -14.64 -20.02 10.99
N VAL A 246 -14.59 -19.00 11.83
CA VAL A 246 -15.77 -18.29 12.37
C VAL A 246 -15.89 -16.99 11.60
N ARG A 247 -17.10 -16.67 11.12
CA ARG A 247 -17.39 -15.45 10.34
C ARG A 247 -18.76 -14.92 10.76
#